data_a854f9d55e31b7b7ed9afa3af1ae98f1
#
_entry.id   a854f9d55e31b7b7ed9afa3af1ae98f1
#
_cell.length_a   1.000
_cell.length_b   1.000
_cell.length_c   1.000
_cell.angle_alpha   90.00
_cell.angle_beta   90.00
_cell.angle_gamma   90.00
#
_symmetry.space_group_name_H-M   'P 1'
#
loop_
_entity.id
_entity.type
_entity.pdbx_description
1 polymer ?
#
loop_
_entity_poly.entity_id
_entity_poly.type
_entity_poly.pdbx_seq_one_letter_code
_entity_poly.pdbx_strand_id
1 'polypeptide(L)'
;MCIRDRLQSALVETAQNNQDAVMPGYTHLQRAQPVTFAHWCLAYVEMLARDESRLQDALKRLDVSPLGCGALAGTAYEIDREQLAGWLGFASATRNSLDSVSDRDHVLELLSAAAIGMVHLSRFAEDLIFFNTGEAGFVELSDRVTSGSSLMPQKKNPDALELIRGKCGRVQGALTGMMMTLKGLPLAYNKDMQEDKEGLFDALDTWLDCLHMAALVLDGIQVKRPRCQEAAQQGYANATELADYLVAKGVPFREAHHIVGEAVVEAIRQGKPLEDLPLSELQKFSQVIDEDVYPILSLQSCLDKRAAKGGVSPQQVAQAIAFAQARLG
;
A
#
# COMPACT_ATOMS: atom_id res chain seq x y z
N MET A 1 -19.29 -6.87 8.22
CA MET A 1 -17.86 -6.73 7.79
C MET A 1 -17.82 -5.97 6.48
N CYS A 2 -17.26 -4.80 6.47
CA CYS A 2 -17.13 -3.95 5.28
C CYS A 2 -16.17 -4.61 4.25
N ILE A 3 -16.34 -4.35 2.95
CA ILE A 3 -15.46 -4.91 1.89
C ILE A 3 -14.00 -4.54 2.12
N ARG A 4 -13.75 -3.32 2.61
CA ARG A 4 -12.41 -2.85 3.02
C ARG A 4 -11.84 -3.71 4.16
N ASP A 5 -12.61 -3.99 5.21
CA ASP A 5 -12.18 -4.83 6.33
C ASP A 5 -11.79 -6.22 5.83
N ARG A 6 -12.51 -6.72 4.81
CA ARG A 6 -12.16 -7.99 4.16
C ARG A 6 -10.78 -7.95 3.49
N LEU A 7 -10.44 -6.87 2.78
CA LEU A 7 -9.10 -6.74 2.17
C LEU A 7 -8.00 -6.60 3.24
N GLN A 8 -8.25 -5.80 4.29
CA GLN A 8 -7.30 -5.70 5.40
C GLN A 8 -7.11 -7.04 6.12
N SER A 9 -8.20 -7.77 6.38
CA SER A 9 -8.14 -9.11 6.98
C SER A 9 -7.36 -10.09 6.11
N ALA A 10 -7.59 -10.08 4.78
CA ALA A 10 -6.86 -10.92 3.84
C ALA A 10 -5.35 -10.59 3.82
N LEU A 11 -4.99 -9.30 3.87
CA LEU A 11 -3.59 -8.86 3.96
C LEU A 11 -2.94 -9.33 5.25
N VAL A 12 -3.63 -9.21 6.39
CA VAL A 12 -3.11 -9.64 7.71
C VAL A 12 -2.96 -11.16 7.77
N GLU A 13 -3.94 -11.92 7.26
CA GLU A 13 -3.86 -13.38 7.17
C GLU A 13 -2.71 -13.81 6.24
N THR A 14 -2.59 -13.19 5.08
CA THR A 14 -1.49 -13.44 4.14
C THR A 14 -0.13 -13.11 4.77
N ALA A 15 -0.03 -12.01 5.53
CA ALA A 15 1.16 -11.66 6.29
C ALA A 15 1.49 -12.73 7.34
N GLN A 16 0.50 -13.16 8.12
CA GLN A 16 0.66 -14.18 9.16
C GLN A 16 1.18 -15.50 8.58
N ASN A 17 0.67 -15.91 7.44
CA ASN A 17 1.06 -17.15 6.75
C ASN A 17 2.42 -17.07 6.05
N ASN A 18 3.03 -15.88 5.91
CA ASN A 18 4.25 -15.65 5.15
C ASN A 18 5.28 -14.78 5.89
N GLN A 19 5.34 -14.88 7.24
CA GLN A 19 6.28 -14.13 8.07
C GLN A 19 7.75 -14.47 7.76
N ASP A 20 8.00 -15.70 7.36
CA ASP A 20 9.29 -16.29 7.03
C ASP A 20 9.67 -16.13 5.53
N ALA A 21 8.77 -15.63 4.71
CA ALA A 21 9.01 -15.44 3.29
C ALA A 21 9.87 -14.20 3.03
N VAL A 22 11.19 -14.39 3.08
CA VAL A 22 12.16 -13.32 2.81
C VAL A 22 12.26 -13.08 1.31
N MET A 23 12.20 -11.82 0.90
CA MET A 23 12.34 -11.40 -0.50
C MET A 23 13.20 -10.12 -0.59
N PRO A 24 13.75 -9.78 -1.77
CA PRO A 24 14.43 -8.51 -1.93
C PRO A 24 13.44 -7.35 -1.82
N GLY A 25 13.79 -6.32 -1.05
CA GLY A 25 13.17 -5.01 -1.17
C GLY A 25 13.69 -4.30 -2.41
N TYR A 26 12.93 -3.33 -2.92
CA TYR A 26 13.29 -2.58 -4.13
C TYR A 26 13.20 -1.08 -3.88
N THR A 27 14.21 -0.36 -4.38
CA THR A 27 14.18 1.08 -4.58
C THR A 27 14.64 1.35 -6.03
N HIS A 28 13.97 2.25 -6.74
CA HIS A 28 14.27 2.52 -8.16
C HIS A 28 14.21 1.27 -9.05
N LEU A 29 13.40 0.27 -8.69
CA LEU A 29 13.36 -1.08 -9.29
C LEU A 29 14.72 -1.81 -9.27
N GLN A 30 15.64 -1.37 -8.42
CA GLN A 30 16.88 -2.08 -8.12
C GLN A 30 16.75 -2.81 -6.78
N ARG A 31 17.37 -3.98 -6.66
CA ARG A 31 17.41 -4.73 -5.41
C ARG A 31 18.06 -3.90 -4.32
N ALA A 32 17.43 -3.89 -3.16
CA ALA A 32 17.87 -3.20 -1.96
C ALA A 32 17.94 -4.19 -0.79
N GLN A 33 17.74 -3.72 0.41
CA GLN A 33 17.77 -4.56 1.60
C GLN A 33 16.65 -5.62 1.59
N PRO A 34 16.88 -6.80 2.19
CA PRO A 34 15.86 -7.83 2.29
C PRO A 34 14.70 -7.39 3.18
N VAL A 35 13.50 -7.79 2.80
CA VAL A 35 12.26 -7.61 3.55
C VAL A 35 11.51 -8.94 3.62
N THR A 36 10.44 -9.03 4.39
CA THR A 36 9.52 -10.17 4.32
C THR A 36 8.27 -9.83 3.50
N PHE A 37 7.67 -10.84 2.88
CA PHE A 37 6.38 -10.66 2.20
C PHE A 37 5.30 -10.17 3.20
N ALA A 38 5.38 -10.62 4.45
CA ALA A 38 4.53 -10.13 5.54
C ALA A 38 4.68 -8.61 5.75
N HIS A 39 5.91 -8.11 5.78
CA HIS A 39 6.17 -6.68 5.94
C HIS A 39 5.59 -5.85 4.78
N TRP A 40 5.68 -6.37 3.56
CA TRP A 40 5.05 -5.80 2.38
C TRP A 40 3.51 -5.75 2.52
N CYS A 41 2.85 -6.85 2.93
CA CYS A 41 1.40 -6.87 3.17
C CYS A 41 0.99 -5.81 4.19
N LEU A 42 1.72 -5.69 5.29
CA LEU A 42 1.42 -4.74 6.37
C LEU A 42 1.55 -3.28 5.93
N ALA A 43 2.39 -2.95 4.95
CA ALA A 43 2.44 -1.61 4.38
C ALA A 43 1.10 -1.21 3.74
N TYR A 44 0.43 -2.13 3.05
CA TYR A 44 -0.91 -1.90 2.48
C TYR A 44 -2.01 -1.86 3.54
N VAL A 45 -1.88 -2.63 4.62
CA VAL A 45 -2.78 -2.51 5.80
C VAL A 45 -2.75 -1.08 6.35
N GLU A 46 -1.57 -0.46 6.48
CA GLU A 46 -1.43 0.92 6.93
C GLU A 46 -1.99 1.95 5.93
N MET A 47 -1.88 1.71 4.62
CA MET A 47 -2.50 2.57 3.59
C MET A 47 -4.02 2.55 3.70
N LEU A 48 -4.62 1.36 3.79
CA LEU A 48 -6.07 1.18 3.93
C LEU A 48 -6.61 1.75 5.24
N ALA A 49 -5.85 1.71 6.32
CA ALA A 49 -6.22 2.35 7.58
C ALA A 49 -6.32 3.88 7.45
N ARG A 50 -5.41 4.49 6.70
CA ARG A 50 -5.50 5.93 6.40
C ARG A 50 -6.68 6.27 5.48
N ASP A 51 -7.06 5.36 4.56
CA ASP A 51 -8.25 5.55 3.72
C ASP A 51 -9.54 5.47 4.57
N GLU A 52 -9.58 4.57 5.53
CA GLU A 52 -10.65 4.51 6.52
C GLU A 52 -10.80 5.81 7.30
N SER A 53 -9.70 6.32 7.81
CA SER A 53 -9.70 7.57 8.58
C SER A 53 -10.24 8.75 7.75
N ARG A 54 -9.88 8.82 6.43
CA ARG A 54 -10.42 9.83 5.52
C ARG A 54 -11.93 9.72 5.36
N LEU A 55 -12.45 8.50 5.18
CA LEU A 55 -13.91 8.27 5.08
C LEU A 55 -14.64 8.64 6.36
N GLN A 56 -14.07 8.31 7.53
CA GLN A 56 -14.66 8.69 8.82
C GLN A 56 -14.68 10.21 9.01
N ASP A 57 -13.65 10.92 8.55
CA ASP A 57 -13.63 12.39 8.61
C ASP A 57 -14.62 13.02 7.62
N ALA A 58 -14.77 12.48 6.41
CA ALA A 58 -15.77 12.91 5.45
C ALA A 58 -17.18 12.68 6.00
N LEU A 59 -17.45 11.53 6.63
CA LEU A 59 -18.74 11.20 7.24
C LEU A 59 -19.16 12.21 8.31
N LYS A 60 -18.24 12.69 9.14
CA LYS A 60 -18.55 13.72 10.16
C LYS A 60 -19.08 15.02 9.55
N ARG A 61 -18.59 15.41 8.38
CA ARG A 61 -19.06 16.61 7.65
C ARG A 61 -20.32 16.37 6.84
N LEU A 62 -20.50 15.12 6.34
CA LEU A 62 -21.70 14.69 5.65
C LEU A 62 -22.91 14.57 6.58
N ASP A 63 -22.72 14.31 7.88
CA ASP A 63 -23.73 13.97 8.86
C ASP A 63 -24.53 15.20 9.37
N VAL A 64 -24.97 16.05 8.42
CA VAL A 64 -25.78 17.26 8.67
C VAL A 64 -26.93 17.34 7.67
N SER A 65 -28.17 17.48 8.17
CA SER A 65 -29.38 17.47 7.36
C SER A 65 -29.65 18.79 6.65
N PRO A 66 -29.83 18.84 5.32
CA PRO A 66 -30.23 20.03 4.58
C PRO A 66 -31.75 20.27 4.60
N LEU A 67 -32.56 19.32 5.11
CA LEU A 67 -34.01 19.42 5.03
C LEU A 67 -34.55 20.67 5.73
N GLY A 68 -35.57 21.29 5.10
CA GLY A 68 -36.16 22.52 5.55
C GLY A 68 -35.52 23.80 5.06
N CYS A 69 -34.45 23.70 4.21
CA CYS A 69 -33.81 24.86 3.60
C CYS A 69 -34.62 25.53 2.48
N GLY A 70 -35.66 24.86 1.99
CA GLY A 70 -36.45 25.31 0.84
C GLY A 70 -35.57 25.41 -0.43
N ALA A 71 -35.86 26.38 -1.28
CA ALA A 71 -35.05 26.58 -2.49
C ALA A 71 -33.68 27.25 -2.18
N LEU A 72 -33.63 28.16 -1.18
CA LEU A 72 -32.41 28.86 -0.73
C LEU A 72 -32.59 29.72 0.54
N ALA A 73 -33.83 30.14 0.84
CA ALA A 73 -34.09 31.15 1.87
C ALA A 73 -34.74 30.55 3.16
N GLY A 74 -34.82 29.23 3.27
CA GLY A 74 -35.56 28.55 4.33
C GLY A 74 -37.05 28.42 4.03
N THR A 75 -37.85 28.27 5.07
CA THR A 75 -39.30 28.07 4.97
C THR A 75 -40.04 28.96 5.95
N ALA A 76 -41.26 29.35 5.61
CA ALA A 76 -42.15 30.09 6.51
C ALA A 76 -42.99 29.16 7.43
N TYR A 77 -42.91 27.85 7.24
CA TYR A 77 -43.56 26.87 8.10
C TYR A 77 -42.83 26.72 9.43
N GLU A 78 -43.60 26.55 10.51
CA GLU A 78 -43.02 26.26 11.85
C GLU A 78 -42.54 24.80 11.89
N ILE A 79 -41.29 24.56 11.51
CA ILE A 79 -40.61 23.28 11.59
C ILE A 79 -39.38 23.35 12.48
N ASP A 80 -39.22 22.32 13.32
CA ASP A 80 -37.97 22.13 14.07
C ASP A 80 -37.00 21.30 13.23
N ARG A 81 -36.02 21.95 12.63
CA ARG A 81 -35.05 21.31 11.75
C ARG A 81 -34.08 20.39 12.50
N GLU A 82 -33.76 20.69 13.79
CA GLU A 82 -32.91 19.81 14.62
C GLU A 82 -33.66 18.53 14.97
N GLN A 83 -34.95 18.62 15.34
CA GLN A 83 -35.77 17.45 15.59
C GLN A 83 -35.93 16.59 14.32
N LEU A 84 -36.12 17.22 13.16
CA LEU A 84 -36.22 16.53 11.86
C LEU A 84 -34.93 15.83 11.50
N ALA A 85 -33.79 16.47 11.71
CA ALA A 85 -32.46 15.86 11.51
C ALA A 85 -32.28 14.62 12.40
N GLY A 86 -32.63 14.71 13.69
CA GLY A 86 -32.58 13.61 14.64
C GLY A 86 -33.48 12.43 14.25
N TRP A 87 -34.68 12.68 13.77
CA TRP A 87 -35.60 11.61 13.28
C TRP A 87 -35.03 10.87 12.05
N LEU A 88 -34.25 11.54 11.24
CA LEU A 88 -33.59 10.98 10.05
C LEU A 88 -32.21 10.35 10.35
N GLY A 89 -31.75 10.46 11.58
CA GLY A 89 -30.49 9.89 12.01
C GLY A 89 -29.26 10.76 11.73
N PHE A 90 -29.43 12.04 11.36
CA PHE A 90 -28.33 13.00 11.23
C PHE A 90 -27.94 13.58 12.61
N ALA A 91 -26.68 13.96 12.75
CA ALA A 91 -26.14 14.55 13.96
C ALA A 91 -26.73 15.95 14.24
N SER A 92 -27.04 16.73 13.20
CA SER A 92 -27.60 18.09 13.31
C SER A 92 -28.22 18.57 12.01
N ALA A 93 -28.85 19.76 12.02
CA ALA A 93 -29.25 20.46 10.81
C ALA A 93 -28.17 21.43 10.32
N THR A 94 -28.15 21.72 9.01
CA THR A 94 -27.27 22.76 8.43
C THR A 94 -27.67 24.15 8.92
N ARG A 95 -26.67 25.06 9.03
CA ARG A 95 -26.84 26.38 9.68
C ARG A 95 -27.23 27.51 8.74
N ASN A 96 -27.03 27.36 7.43
CA ASN A 96 -27.35 28.38 6.43
C ASN A 96 -28.05 27.72 5.24
N SER A 97 -29.27 28.17 4.94
CA SER A 97 -30.11 27.53 3.91
C SER A 97 -29.57 27.74 2.50
N LEU A 98 -28.88 28.85 2.23
CA LEU A 98 -28.34 29.15 0.91
C LEU A 98 -27.10 28.27 0.62
N ASP A 99 -26.22 28.12 1.59
CA ASP A 99 -25.08 27.22 1.55
C ASP A 99 -25.56 25.75 1.43
N SER A 100 -26.51 25.37 2.25
CA SER A 100 -27.02 24.00 2.34
C SER A 100 -27.56 23.42 1.04
N VAL A 101 -28.22 24.24 0.21
CA VAL A 101 -28.74 23.79 -1.10
C VAL A 101 -27.68 23.86 -2.21
N SER A 102 -26.57 24.55 -1.96
CA SER A 102 -25.43 24.71 -2.87
C SER A 102 -24.34 23.71 -2.63
N ASP A 103 -24.17 23.25 -1.38
CA ASP A 103 -23.07 22.39 -0.95
C ASP A 103 -23.04 21.03 -1.69
N ARG A 104 -21.85 20.66 -2.13
CA ARG A 104 -21.49 19.34 -2.67
C ARG A 104 -20.12 18.90 -2.19
N ASP A 105 -19.62 19.49 -1.09
CA ASP A 105 -18.31 19.14 -0.54
C ASP A 105 -18.23 17.65 -0.18
N HIS A 106 -19.34 17.08 0.31
CA HIS A 106 -19.41 15.63 0.59
C HIS A 106 -19.14 14.77 -0.65
N VAL A 107 -19.55 15.20 -1.84
CA VAL A 107 -19.27 14.50 -3.12
C VAL A 107 -17.76 14.60 -3.44
N LEU A 108 -17.19 15.80 -3.32
CA LEU A 108 -15.76 16.03 -3.55
C LEU A 108 -14.89 15.27 -2.56
N GLU A 109 -15.25 15.23 -1.29
CA GLU A 109 -14.53 14.51 -0.25
C GLU A 109 -14.55 13.00 -0.48
N LEU A 110 -15.71 12.42 -0.82
CA LEU A 110 -15.86 11.00 -1.10
C LEU A 110 -15.08 10.61 -2.36
N LEU A 111 -15.17 11.41 -3.43
CA LEU A 111 -14.39 11.19 -4.65
C LEU A 111 -12.88 11.35 -4.41
N SER A 112 -12.47 12.29 -3.57
CA SER A 112 -11.06 12.47 -3.19
C SER A 112 -10.54 11.27 -2.39
N ALA A 113 -11.31 10.78 -1.43
CA ALA A 113 -10.97 9.58 -0.66
C ALA A 113 -10.87 8.35 -1.57
N ALA A 114 -11.84 8.17 -2.48
CA ALA A 114 -11.84 7.09 -3.45
C ALA A 114 -10.63 7.18 -4.41
N ALA A 115 -10.29 8.38 -4.91
CA ALA A 115 -9.14 8.58 -5.78
C ALA A 115 -7.82 8.22 -5.09
N ILE A 116 -7.63 8.63 -3.82
CA ILE A 116 -6.45 8.25 -3.02
C ILE A 116 -6.43 6.73 -2.80
N GLY A 117 -7.56 6.12 -2.42
CA GLY A 117 -7.67 4.68 -2.22
C GLY A 117 -7.34 3.89 -3.50
N MET A 118 -7.78 4.38 -4.67
CA MET A 118 -7.43 3.78 -5.95
C MET A 118 -5.94 3.90 -6.29
N VAL A 119 -5.27 4.99 -5.89
CA VAL A 119 -3.79 5.09 -6.02
C VAL A 119 -3.10 4.01 -5.16
N HIS A 120 -3.58 3.75 -3.95
CA HIS A 120 -3.05 2.66 -3.11
C HIS A 120 -3.26 1.30 -3.77
N LEU A 121 -4.45 1.03 -4.31
CA LEU A 121 -4.75 -0.21 -5.02
C LEU A 121 -3.96 -0.35 -6.33
N SER A 122 -3.71 0.76 -7.04
CA SER A 122 -2.86 0.76 -8.24
C SER A 122 -1.42 0.36 -7.92
N ARG A 123 -0.87 0.85 -6.80
CA ARG A 123 0.47 0.45 -6.33
C ARG A 123 0.51 -1.01 -5.89
N PHE A 124 -0.51 -1.48 -5.17
CA PHE A 124 -0.68 -2.89 -4.82
C PHE A 124 -0.68 -3.78 -6.07
N ALA A 125 -1.44 -3.39 -7.07
CA ALA A 125 -1.51 -4.12 -8.33
C ALA A 125 -0.15 -4.14 -9.05
N GLU A 126 0.55 -3.01 -9.12
CA GLU A 126 1.85 -2.89 -9.78
C GLU A 126 2.92 -3.77 -9.12
N ASP A 127 3.01 -3.75 -7.79
CA ASP A 127 3.94 -4.60 -7.06
C ASP A 127 3.67 -6.09 -7.33
N LEU A 128 2.42 -6.54 -7.27
CA LEU A 128 2.07 -7.94 -7.52
C LEU A 128 2.24 -8.34 -8.99
N ILE A 129 1.98 -7.44 -9.94
CA ILE A 129 2.29 -7.67 -11.36
C ILE A 129 3.78 -7.92 -11.51
N PHE A 130 4.63 -7.07 -10.93
CA PHE A 130 6.07 -7.26 -10.94
C PHE A 130 6.48 -8.57 -10.26
N PHE A 131 5.96 -8.87 -9.07
CA PHE A 131 6.29 -10.10 -8.34
C PHE A 131 5.86 -11.38 -9.09
N ASN A 132 4.82 -11.29 -9.92
CA ASN A 132 4.32 -12.41 -10.73
C ASN A 132 5.01 -12.54 -12.10
N THR A 133 5.89 -11.62 -12.51
CA THR A 133 6.62 -11.75 -13.78
C THR A 133 7.49 -13.01 -13.81
N GLY A 134 7.80 -13.52 -14.99
CA GLY A 134 8.71 -14.64 -15.16
C GLY A 134 10.11 -14.36 -14.63
N GLU A 135 10.56 -13.10 -14.68
CA GLU A 135 11.85 -12.63 -14.21
C GLU A 135 11.94 -12.57 -12.68
N ALA A 136 10.92 -12.05 -12.01
CA ALA A 136 10.86 -12.03 -10.54
C ALA A 136 10.44 -13.39 -9.98
N GLY A 137 9.26 -13.88 -10.35
CA GLY A 137 8.74 -15.19 -9.97
C GLY A 137 8.51 -15.37 -8.47
N PHE A 138 8.24 -14.27 -7.73
CA PHE A 138 8.09 -14.31 -6.27
C PHE A 138 6.74 -14.82 -5.83
N VAL A 139 5.72 -14.59 -6.64
CA VAL A 139 4.36 -15.07 -6.40
C VAL A 139 3.79 -15.74 -7.64
N GLU A 140 2.81 -16.60 -7.42
CA GLU A 140 1.93 -17.13 -8.47
C GLU A 140 0.49 -16.76 -8.11
N LEU A 141 -0.22 -16.19 -9.07
CA LEU A 141 -1.63 -15.85 -8.96
C LEU A 141 -2.50 -17.03 -9.31
N SER A 142 -3.67 -17.13 -8.66
CA SER A 142 -4.64 -18.19 -8.98
C SER A 142 -5.29 -17.98 -10.34
N ASP A 143 -5.77 -19.06 -10.95
CA ASP A 143 -6.48 -19.03 -12.24
C ASP A 143 -7.79 -18.21 -12.18
N ARG A 144 -8.34 -17.98 -10.99
CA ARG A 144 -9.55 -17.17 -10.78
C ARG A 144 -9.39 -15.69 -11.09
N VAL A 145 -8.14 -15.20 -11.04
CA VAL A 145 -7.79 -13.77 -11.18
C VAL A 145 -6.81 -13.50 -12.33
N THR A 146 -6.58 -14.52 -13.15
CA THR A 146 -5.71 -14.47 -14.33
C THR A 146 -6.46 -14.94 -15.55
N SER A 147 -6.02 -14.54 -16.74
CA SER A 147 -6.52 -15.07 -18.00
C SER A 147 -5.41 -15.76 -18.79
N GLY A 148 -5.79 -16.81 -19.53
CA GLY A 148 -4.91 -17.44 -20.51
C GLY A 148 -4.79 -16.62 -21.78
N SER A 149 -3.78 -16.95 -22.59
CA SER A 149 -3.64 -16.42 -23.96
C SER A 149 -4.26 -17.38 -24.97
N SER A 150 -5.04 -16.87 -25.91
CA SER A 150 -5.57 -17.65 -27.02
C SER A 150 -4.48 -18.16 -27.97
N LEU A 151 -3.31 -17.52 -27.99
CA LEU A 151 -2.19 -17.86 -28.87
C LEU A 151 -1.09 -18.63 -28.14
N MET A 152 -0.85 -18.32 -26.87
CA MET A 152 0.26 -18.87 -26.07
C MET A 152 -0.31 -19.65 -24.87
N PRO A 153 -0.46 -20.98 -24.96
CA PRO A 153 -1.15 -21.79 -23.93
C PRO A 153 -0.50 -21.72 -22.54
N GLN A 154 0.80 -21.44 -22.46
CA GLN A 154 1.57 -21.35 -21.22
C GLN A 154 1.44 -19.99 -20.53
N LYS A 155 0.85 -18.96 -21.19
CA LYS A 155 0.82 -17.59 -20.68
C LYS A 155 -0.37 -17.39 -19.75
N LYS A 156 -0.11 -16.84 -18.56
CA LYS A 156 -1.11 -16.41 -17.57
C LYS A 156 -0.94 -14.90 -17.36
N ASN A 157 -1.96 -14.14 -17.74
CA ASN A 157 -1.95 -12.67 -17.61
C ASN A 157 -2.56 -12.27 -16.28
N PRO A 158 -2.01 -11.29 -15.57
CA PRO A 158 -2.55 -10.80 -14.29
C PRO A 158 -3.70 -9.79 -14.50
N ASP A 159 -4.71 -10.15 -15.30
CA ASP A 159 -5.76 -9.24 -15.79
C ASP A 159 -6.50 -8.51 -14.68
N ALA A 160 -6.80 -9.18 -13.57
CA ALA A 160 -7.47 -8.55 -12.43
C ALA A 160 -6.65 -7.38 -11.87
N LEU A 161 -5.34 -7.55 -11.75
CA LEU A 161 -4.43 -6.51 -11.27
C LEU A 161 -4.28 -5.37 -12.28
N GLU A 162 -4.18 -5.70 -13.57
CA GLU A 162 -4.11 -4.69 -14.64
C GLU A 162 -5.38 -3.84 -14.69
N LEU A 163 -6.55 -4.45 -14.51
CA LEU A 163 -7.84 -3.75 -14.44
C LEU A 163 -7.95 -2.85 -13.20
N ILE A 164 -7.49 -3.31 -12.03
CA ILE A 164 -7.41 -2.47 -10.83
C ILE A 164 -6.56 -1.23 -11.11
N ARG A 165 -5.37 -1.42 -11.67
CA ARG A 165 -4.45 -0.33 -12.04
C ARG A 165 -5.10 0.64 -13.04
N GLY A 166 -5.75 0.12 -14.08
CA GLY A 166 -6.39 0.92 -15.12
C GLY A 166 -7.59 1.74 -14.62
N LYS A 167 -8.41 1.17 -13.71
CA LYS A 167 -9.60 1.83 -13.15
C LYS A 167 -9.28 3.03 -12.26
N CYS A 168 -8.05 3.20 -11.81
CA CYS A 168 -7.60 4.40 -11.09
C CYS A 168 -7.91 5.69 -11.87
N GLY A 169 -7.68 5.69 -13.19
CA GLY A 169 -8.00 6.84 -14.05
C GLY A 169 -9.48 7.17 -14.14
N ARG A 170 -10.37 6.15 -14.07
CA ARG A 170 -11.83 6.34 -14.07
C ARG A 170 -12.30 7.11 -12.83
N VAL A 171 -11.85 6.70 -11.65
CA VAL A 171 -12.23 7.35 -10.38
C VAL A 171 -11.63 8.76 -10.28
N GLN A 172 -10.37 8.94 -10.70
CA GLN A 172 -9.74 10.26 -10.75
C GLN A 172 -10.46 11.19 -11.74
N GLY A 173 -10.92 10.66 -12.86
CA GLY A 173 -11.71 11.40 -13.84
C GLY A 173 -13.03 11.93 -13.27
N ALA A 174 -13.74 11.12 -12.46
CA ALA A 174 -14.97 11.53 -11.79
C ALA A 174 -14.74 12.69 -10.80
N LEU A 175 -13.65 12.63 -10.01
CA LEU A 175 -13.26 13.73 -9.11
C LEU A 175 -12.99 15.02 -9.90
N THR A 176 -12.20 14.94 -10.94
CA THR A 176 -11.85 16.10 -11.77
C THR A 176 -13.08 16.68 -12.45
N GLY A 177 -13.96 15.84 -12.99
CA GLY A 177 -15.24 16.24 -13.60
C GLY A 177 -16.11 17.01 -12.61
N MET A 178 -16.29 16.49 -11.40
CA MET A 178 -17.10 17.14 -10.36
C MET A 178 -16.51 18.49 -9.90
N MET A 179 -15.19 18.57 -9.74
CA MET A 179 -14.51 19.85 -9.44
C MET A 179 -14.75 20.89 -10.55
N MET A 180 -14.74 20.47 -11.82
CA MET A 180 -15.00 21.37 -12.94
C MET A 180 -16.46 21.77 -13.02
N THR A 181 -17.39 20.88 -12.70
CA THR A 181 -18.83 21.18 -12.64
C THR A 181 -19.11 22.28 -11.60
N LEU A 182 -18.54 22.18 -10.42
CA LEU A 182 -18.77 23.17 -9.34
C LEU A 182 -18.01 24.46 -9.51
N LYS A 183 -16.87 24.43 -10.22
CA LYS A 183 -16.03 25.62 -10.41
C LYS A 183 -16.77 26.75 -11.11
N GLY A 184 -16.96 27.85 -10.40
CA GLY A 184 -17.55 29.08 -10.94
C GLY A 184 -19.09 29.09 -10.94
N LEU A 185 -19.76 28.07 -10.37
CA LEU A 185 -21.21 28.13 -10.16
C LEU A 185 -21.55 29.20 -9.12
N PRO A 186 -22.62 30.00 -9.34
CA PRO A 186 -23.16 30.87 -8.29
C PRO A 186 -23.78 30.02 -7.18
N LEU A 187 -23.99 30.62 -6.00
CA LEU A 187 -24.67 29.98 -4.89
C LEU A 187 -26.09 29.55 -5.23
N ALA A 188 -26.71 28.78 -4.34
CA ALA A 188 -27.97 28.08 -4.51
C ALA A 188 -27.86 26.92 -5.55
N TYR A 189 -29.00 26.49 -6.08
CA TYR A 189 -29.05 25.34 -6.98
C TYR A 189 -28.99 25.76 -8.44
N ASN A 190 -28.15 25.08 -9.20
CA ASN A 190 -28.07 25.15 -10.65
C ASN A 190 -28.19 23.72 -11.22
N LYS A 191 -28.73 23.58 -12.44
CA LYS A 191 -28.92 22.27 -13.09
C LYS A 191 -27.62 21.48 -13.29
N ASP A 192 -26.50 22.16 -13.40
CA ASP A 192 -25.16 21.57 -13.44
C ASP A 192 -24.92 20.59 -12.27
N MET A 193 -25.51 20.86 -11.10
CA MET A 193 -25.38 20.03 -9.92
C MET A 193 -26.05 18.65 -10.03
N GLN A 194 -26.80 18.37 -11.11
CA GLN A 194 -27.30 17.01 -11.38
C GLN A 194 -26.21 16.03 -11.77
N GLU A 195 -25.05 16.54 -12.22
CA GLU A 195 -23.87 15.75 -12.49
C GLU A 195 -23.20 15.19 -11.21
N ASP A 196 -23.70 15.54 -10.02
CA ASP A 196 -23.15 15.12 -8.73
C ASP A 196 -23.33 13.60 -8.43
N LYS A 197 -24.25 12.92 -9.12
CA LYS A 197 -24.66 11.55 -8.76
C LYS A 197 -23.97 10.47 -9.58
N GLU A 198 -24.04 10.55 -10.91
CA GLU A 198 -23.58 9.47 -11.79
C GLU A 198 -22.09 9.21 -11.60
N GLY A 199 -21.26 10.27 -11.62
CA GLY A 199 -19.84 10.16 -11.40
C GLY A 199 -19.43 9.65 -10.01
N LEU A 200 -20.19 10.07 -8.97
CA LEU A 200 -19.97 9.61 -7.60
C LEU A 200 -20.28 8.12 -7.46
N PHE A 201 -21.48 7.70 -7.89
CA PHE A 201 -21.89 6.30 -7.76
C PHE A 201 -20.99 5.37 -8.55
N ASP A 202 -20.66 5.72 -9.80
CA ASP A 202 -19.74 4.95 -10.62
C ASP A 202 -18.35 4.84 -10.00
N ALA A 203 -17.83 5.93 -9.42
CA ALA A 203 -16.54 5.92 -8.74
C ALA A 203 -16.52 5.06 -7.49
N LEU A 204 -17.57 5.14 -6.66
CA LEU A 204 -17.67 4.35 -5.44
C LEU A 204 -17.85 2.86 -5.75
N ASP A 205 -18.71 2.50 -6.69
CA ASP A 205 -18.90 1.12 -7.14
C ASP A 205 -17.59 0.56 -7.71
N THR A 206 -16.89 1.34 -8.55
CA THR A 206 -15.59 0.98 -9.12
C THR A 206 -14.55 0.74 -8.01
N TRP A 207 -14.49 1.60 -7.00
CA TRP A 207 -13.57 1.43 -5.88
C TRP A 207 -13.90 0.20 -5.04
N LEU A 208 -15.17 -0.03 -4.72
CA LEU A 208 -15.65 -1.21 -3.98
C LEU A 208 -15.31 -2.51 -4.74
N ASP A 209 -15.55 -2.56 -6.04
CA ASP A 209 -15.22 -3.70 -6.89
C ASP A 209 -13.71 -3.98 -6.90
N CYS A 210 -12.88 -2.92 -6.98
CA CYS A 210 -11.43 -3.06 -6.93
C CYS A 210 -10.92 -3.55 -5.58
N LEU A 211 -11.51 -3.10 -4.46
CA LEU A 211 -11.21 -3.62 -3.11
C LEU A 211 -11.58 -5.11 -2.99
N HIS A 212 -12.74 -5.49 -3.52
CA HIS A 212 -13.18 -6.88 -3.56
C HIS A 212 -12.22 -7.74 -4.38
N MET A 213 -11.88 -7.28 -5.58
CA MET A 213 -10.97 -8.00 -6.47
C MET A 213 -9.58 -8.15 -5.86
N ALA A 214 -9.05 -7.11 -5.21
CA ALA A 214 -7.77 -7.18 -4.50
C ALA A 214 -7.77 -8.25 -3.38
N ALA A 215 -8.88 -8.38 -2.64
CA ALA A 215 -9.03 -9.44 -1.64
C ALA A 215 -9.06 -10.83 -2.30
N LEU A 216 -9.73 -10.99 -3.45
CA LEU A 216 -9.74 -12.25 -4.20
C LEU A 216 -8.36 -12.63 -4.76
N VAL A 217 -7.55 -11.65 -5.13
CA VAL A 217 -6.15 -11.88 -5.55
C VAL A 217 -5.34 -12.51 -4.43
N LEU A 218 -5.51 -12.01 -3.19
CA LEU A 218 -4.79 -12.55 -2.03
C LEU A 218 -5.29 -13.93 -1.61
N ASP A 219 -6.57 -14.23 -1.76
CA ASP A 219 -7.18 -15.52 -1.39
C ASP A 219 -6.54 -16.73 -2.08
N GLY A 220 -5.95 -16.56 -3.25
CA GLY A 220 -5.32 -17.62 -4.01
C GLY A 220 -3.83 -17.44 -4.31
N ILE A 221 -3.19 -16.44 -3.68
CA ILE A 221 -1.78 -16.14 -3.96
C ILE A 221 -0.84 -17.20 -3.36
N GLN A 222 0.13 -17.62 -4.13
CA GLN A 222 1.18 -18.54 -3.68
C GLN A 222 2.53 -17.82 -3.67
N VAL A 223 3.12 -17.66 -2.47
CA VAL A 223 4.45 -17.09 -2.33
C VAL A 223 5.51 -18.16 -2.59
N LYS A 224 6.38 -17.94 -3.55
CA LYS A 224 7.45 -18.86 -3.96
C LYS A 224 8.69 -18.63 -3.09
N ARG A 225 8.62 -19.05 -1.80
CA ARG A 225 9.68 -18.81 -0.80
C ARG A 225 11.10 -19.11 -1.28
N PRO A 226 11.39 -20.26 -1.93
CA PRO A 226 12.75 -20.54 -2.42
C PRO A 226 13.25 -19.48 -3.41
N ARG A 227 12.38 -19.05 -4.33
CA ARG A 227 12.72 -18.03 -5.33
C ARG A 227 12.91 -16.66 -4.70
N CYS A 228 12.08 -16.31 -3.72
CA CYS A 228 12.20 -15.07 -2.95
C CYS A 228 13.55 -15.02 -2.22
N GLN A 229 13.89 -16.12 -1.52
CA GLN A 229 15.14 -16.23 -0.75
C GLN A 229 16.37 -16.17 -1.66
N GLU A 230 16.38 -16.93 -2.77
CA GLU A 230 17.44 -16.87 -3.76
C GLU A 230 17.67 -15.44 -4.27
N ALA A 231 16.59 -14.75 -4.62
CA ALA A 231 16.66 -13.38 -5.12
C ALA A 231 17.13 -12.38 -4.05
N ALA A 232 16.80 -12.61 -2.77
CA ALA A 232 17.22 -11.76 -1.66
C ALA A 232 18.72 -11.91 -1.33
N GLN A 233 19.31 -13.08 -1.63
CA GLN A 233 20.75 -13.32 -1.47
C GLN A 233 21.58 -12.70 -2.61
N GLN A 234 20.94 -12.40 -3.75
CA GLN A 234 21.62 -11.81 -4.89
C GLN A 234 21.76 -10.28 -4.73
N GLY A 235 22.75 -9.70 -5.39
CA GLY A 235 22.90 -8.24 -5.48
C GLY A 235 23.59 -7.60 -4.28
N TYR A 236 24.29 -8.39 -3.48
CA TYR A 236 25.12 -7.89 -2.36
C TYR A 236 24.31 -7.05 -1.35
N ALA A 237 23.07 -7.45 -1.08
CA ALA A 237 22.17 -6.74 -0.17
C ALA A 237 22.74 -6.63 1.27
N ASN A 238 23.65 -7.54 1.63
CA ASN A 238 24.37 -7.59 2.90
C ASN A 238 25.63 -6.68 2.96
N ALA A 239 25.92 -5.94 1.90
CA ALA A 239 27.02 -4.98 1.90
C ALA A 239 26.88 -3.90 3.01
N THR A 240 25.65 -3.49 3.30
CA THR A 240 25.36 -2.57 4.39
C THR A 240 25.75 -3.15 5.75
N GLU A 241 25.53 -4.45 5.96
CA GLU A 241 25.90 -5.16 7.20
C GLU A 241 27.41 -5.19 7.40
N LEU A 242 28.17 -5.33 6.30
CA LEU A 242 29.64 -5.25 6.35
C LEU A 242 30.10 -3.83 6.71
N ALA A 243 29.46 -2.79 6.16
CA ALA A 243 29.76 -1.41 6.51
C ALA A 243 29.47 -1.12 8.00
N ASP A 244 28.30 -1.54 8.48
CA ASP A 244 27.91 -1.39 9.90
C ASP A 244 28.85 -2.17 10.83
N TYR A 245 29.30 -3.36 10.42
CA TYR A 245 30.30 -4.14 11.15
C TYR A 245 31.63 -3.39 11.29
N LEU A 246 32.14 -2.82 10.19
CA LEU A 246 33.38 -2.04 10.21
C LEU A 246 33.24 -0.80 11.11
N VAL A 247 32.09 -0.12 11.04
CA VAL A 247 31.81 1.03 11.92
C VAL A 247 31.80 0.61 13.39
N ALA A 248 31.21 -0.54 13.73
CA ALA A 248 31.22 -1.08 15.08
C ALA A 248 32.62 -1.45 15.57
N LYS A 249 33.55 -1.81 14.66
CA LYS A 249 34.97 -2.04 14.93
C LYS A 249 35.82 -0.75 14.96
N GLY A 250 35.18 0.44 14.85
CA GLY A 250 35.82 1.75 14.98
C GLY A 250 36.27 2.40 13.66
N VAL A 251 35.93 1.82 12.52
CA VAL A 251 36.23 2.43 11.21
C VAL A 251 35.23 3.56 10.93
N PRO A 252 35.67 4.77 10.53
CA PRO A 252 34.74 5.85 10.17
C PRO A 252 33.82 5.44 9.04
N PHE A 253 32.54 5.85 9.09
CA PHE A 253 31.50 5.42 8.14
C PHE A 253 31.89 5.62 6.66
N ARG A 254 32.51 6.76 6.30
CA ARG A 254 32.93 7.01 4.91
C ARG A 254 34.01 6.04 4.43
N GLU A 255 34.92 5.70 5.32
CA GLU A 255 35.99 4.73 5.06
C GLU A 255 35.43 3.33 4.97
N ALA A 256 34.53 2.93 5.92
CA ALA A 256 33.84 1.66 5.88
C ALA A 256 33.06 1.47 4.57
N HIS A 257 32.33 2.50 4.12
CA HIS A 257 31.59 2.48 2.86
C HIS A 257 32.52 2.27 1.64
N HIS A 258 33.69 2.92 1.64
CA HIS A 258 34.68 2.74 0.57
C HIS A 258 35.25 1.32 0.56
N ILE A 259 35.68 0.82 1.72
CA ILE A 259 36.20 -0.54 1.91
C ILE A 259 35.19 -1.58 1.40
N VAL A 260 33.91 -1.42 1.77
CA VAL A 260 32.84 -2.32 1.34
C VAL A 260 32.63 -2.25 -0.17
N GLY A 261 32.70 -1.05 -0.76
CA GLY A 261 32.62 -0.87 -2.20
C GLY A 261 33.70 -1.68 -2.94
N GLU A 262 34.96 -1.65 -2.47
CA GLU A 262 36.07 -2.43 -3.03
C GLU A 262 35.87 -3.94 -2.85
N ALA A 263 35.37 -4.37 -1.68
CA ALA A 263 35.08 -5.77 -1.41
C ALA A 263 33.94 -6.30 -2.32
N VAL A 264 32.88 -5.51 -2.57
CA VAL A 264 31.80 -5.85 -3.50
C VAL A 264 32.33 -5.96 -4.93
N VAL A 265 33.16 -5.03 -5.39
CA VAL A 265 33.78 -5.11 -6.73
C VAL A 265 34.58 -6.39 -6.90
N GLU A 266 35.36 -6.78 -5.89
CA GLU A 266 36.14 -8.03 -5.92
C GLU A 266 35.24 -9.26 -5.90
N ALA A 267 34.17 -9.25 -5.07
CA ALA A 267 33.17 -10.32 -5.03
C ALA A 267 32.49 -10.50 -6.40
N ILE A 268 32.12 -9.41 -7.07
CA ILE A 268 31.57 -9.42 -8.45
C ILE A 268 32.61 -10.04 -9.42
N ARG A 269 33.87 -9.64 -9.33
CA ARG A 269 34.94 -10.15 -10.20
C ARG A 269 35.10 -11.67 -10.04
N GLN A 270 34.95 -12.19 -8.83
CA GLN A 270 35.04 -13.63 -8.53
C GLN A 270 33.73 -14.38 -8.78
N GLY A 271 32.62 -13.70 -9.05
CA GLY A 271 31.27 -14.29 -9.18
C GLY A 271 30.78 -14.94 -7.89
N LYS A 272 31.18 -14.41 -6.73
CA LYS A 272 30.84 -14.92 -5.39
C LYS A 272 30.05 -13.91 -4.58
N PRO A 273 29.10 -14.33 -3.71
CA PRO A 273 28.55 -13.45 -2.69
C PRO A 273 29.60 -13.06 -1.64
N LEU A 274 29.37 -11.99 -0.87
CA LEU A 274 30.32 -11.49 0.13
C LEU A 274 30.61 -12.53 1.22
N GLU A 275 29.63 -13.27 1.64
CA GLU A 275 29.72 -14.33 2.66
C GLU A 275 30.58 -15.53 2.22
N ASP A 276 30.82 -15.71 0.93
CA ASP A 276 31.64 -16.79 0.38
C ASP A 276 33.09 -16.34 0.10
N LEU A 277 33.42 -15.09 0.35
CA LEU A 277 34.82 -14.64 0.25
C LEU A 277 35.61 -15.17 1.47
N PRO A 278 36.82 -15.78 1.24
CA PRO A 278 37.69 -16.20 2.33
C PRO A 278 38.07 -15.02 3.23
N LEU A 279 38.23 -15.26 4.54
CA LEU A 279 38.65 -14.22 5.48
C LEU A 279 39.93 -13.50 5.01
N SER A 280 40.89 -14.23 4.47
CA SER A 280 42.13 -13.66 3.93
C SER A 280 41.95 -12.70 2.76
N GLU A 281 40.81 -12.82 2.02
CA GLU A 281 40.42 -11.86 0.98
C GLU A 281 39.77 -10.63 1.59
N LEU A 282 38.84 -10.82 2.52
CA LEU A 282 38.17 -9.71 3.22
C LEU A 282 39.21 -8.87 4.01
N GLN A 283 40.20 -9.51 4.63
CA GLN A 283 41.26 -8.83 5.37
C GLN A 283 42.22 -7.99 4.50
N LYS A 284 42.25 -8.20 3.18
CA LYS A 284 42.99 -7.31 2.27
C LYS A 284 42.39 -5.90 2.23
N PHE A 285 41.08 -5.79 2.44
CA PHE A 285 40.40 -4.51 2.44
C PHE A 285 40.40 -3.84 3.83
N SER A 286 40.40 -4.64 4.91
CA SER A 286 40.53 -4.11 6.27
C SER A 286 40.98 -5.21 7.23
N GLN A 287 42.08 -4.96 7.94
CA GLN A 287 42.66 -5.88 8.92
C GLN A 287 41.79 -6.08 10.17
N VAL A 288 40.77 -5.22 10.39
CA VAL A 288 39.86 -5.35 11.53
C VAL A 288 38.74 -6.39 11.29
N ILE A 289 38.64 -6.94 10.05
CA ILE A 289 37.71 -7.99 9.72
C ILE A 289 38.22 -9.32 10.30
N ASP A 290 37.35 -10.01 11.05
CA ASP A 290 37.65 -11.30 11.64
C ASP A 290 36.50 -12.30 11.33
N GLU A 291 36.63 -13.57 11.76
CA GLU A 291 35.64 -14.63 11.50
C GLU A 291 34.21 -14.28 11.97
N ASP A 292 34.08 -13.38 12.94
CA ASP A 292 32.79 -12.87 13.42
C ASP A 292 31.98 -12.08 12.38
N VAL A 293 32.57 -11.78 11.20
CA VAL A 293 31.88 -11.15 10.07
C VAL A 293 30.85 -12.08 9.42
N TYR A 294 31.10 -13.36 9.29
CA TYR A 294 30.26 -14.28 8.54
C TYR A 294 28.82 -14.42 9.09
N PRO A 295 28.60 -14.61 10.39
CA PRO A 295 27.24 -14.56 10.93
C PRO A 295 26.51 -13.26 10.62
N ILE A 296 27.22 -12.14 10.55
CA ILE A 296 26.66 -10.80 10.30
C ILE A 296 26.21 -10.65 8.85
N LEU A 297 26.92 -11.26 7.90
CA LEU A 297 26.59 -11.23 6.48
C LEU A 297 25.41 -12.14 6.10
N SER A 298 24.91 -12.95 7.04
CA SER A 298 23.77 -13.82 6.77
C SER A 298 22.49 -13.03 6.48
N LEU A 299 21.64 -13.57 5.58
CA LEU A 299 20.33 -12.99 5.25
C LEU A 299 19.46 -12.79 6.51
N GLN A 300 19.53 -13.71 7.47
CA GLN A 300 18.81 -13.61 8.74
C GLN A 300 19.28 -12.40 9.56
N SER A 301 20.60 -12.21 9.66
CA SER A 301 21.15 -11.05 10.38
C SER A 301 20.73 -9.71 9.77
N CYS A 302 20.60 -9.67 8.43
CA CYS A 302 20.08 -8.47 7.75
C CYS A 302 18.66 -8.10 8.22
N LEU A 303 17.81 -9.07 8.52
CA LEU A 303 16.47 -8.83 9.04
C LEU A 303 16.51 -8.50 10.55
N ASP A 304 17.20 -9.30 11.35
CA ASP A 304 17.19 -9.21 12.82
C ASP A 304 17.66 -7.85 13.33
N LYS A 305 18.65 -7.26 12.68
CA LYS A 305 19.19 -5.94 13.02
C LYS A 305 18.21 -4.79 12.81
N ARG A 306 17.16 -4.95 12.00
CA ARG A 306 16.12 -3.92 11.76
C ARG A 306 15.03 -3.98 12.81
N ALA A 307 15.43 -3.93 14.11
CA ALA A 307 14.57 -4.09 15.27
C ALA A 307 13.89 -2.78 15.76
N ALA A 308 14.19 -1.64 15.15
CA ALA A 308 13.49 -0.40 15.44
C ALA A 308 11.99 -0.52 15.11
N LYS A 309 11.14 0.26 15.80
CA LYS A 309 9.70 0.27 15.56
C LYS A 309 9.38 0.49 14.07
N GLY A 310 8.58 -0.41 13.51
CA GLY A 310 8.24 -0.38 12.08
C GLY A 310 9.30 -1.03 11.17
N GLY A 311 10.38 -1.57 11.73
CA GLY A 311 11.40 -2.31 10.99
C GLY A 311 10.93 -3.72 10.60
N VAL A 312 11.79 -4.43 9.86
CA VAL A 312 11.46 -5.73 9.25
C VAL A 312 11.88 -6.92 10.10
N SER A 313 12.45 -6.71 11.30
CA SER A 313 12.83 -7.85 12.15
C SER A 313 11.60 -8.72 12.46
N PRO A 314 11.79 -10.05 12.63
CA PRO A 314 10.68 -10.97 12.92
C PRO A 314 9.82 -10.51 14.11
N GLN A 315 10.44 -9.94 15.14
CA GLN A 315 9.72 -9.41 16.29
C GLN A 315 8.83 -8.21 15.93
N GLN A 316 9.34 -7.28 15.12
CA GLN A 316 8.57 -6.09 14.70
C GLN A 316 7.42 -6.47 13.76
N VAL A 317 7.65 -7.42 12.85
CA VAL A 317 6.60 -7.94 11.97
C VAL A 317 5.51 -8.63 12.77
N ALA A 318 5.85 -9.49 13.74
CA ALA A 318 4.88 -10.15 14.59
C ALA A 318 4.06 -9.15 15.44
N GLN A 319 4.69 -8.11 15.99
CA GLN A 319 4.00 -7.04 16.72
C GLN A 319 3.04 -6.25 15.80
N ALA A 320 3.45 -5.96 14.57
CA ALA A 320 2.62 -5.24 13.60
C ALA A 320 1.41 -6.08 13.16
N ILE A 321 1.56 -7.40 12.98
CA ILE A 321 0.46 -8.34 12.73
C ILE A 321 -0.54 -8.32 13.89
N ALA A 322 -0.05 -8.48 15.13
CA ALA A 322 -0.90 -8.49 16.33
C ALA A 322 -1.66 -7.16 16.50
N PHE A 323 -1.00 -6.02 16.23
CA PHE A 323 -1.63 -4.72 16.26
C PHE A 323 -2.74 -4.58 15.19
N ALA A 324 -2.46 -5.02 13.97
CA ALA A 324 -3.44 -5.00 12.88
C ALA A 324 -4.65 -5.90 13.17
N GLN A 325 -4.43 -7.10 13.72
CA GLN A 325 -5.50 -8.01 14.15
C GLN A 325 -6.39 -7.38 15.23
N ALA A 326 -5.80 -6.77 16.26
CA ALA A 326 -6.54 -6.11 17.33
C ALA A 326 -7.39 -4.92 16.85
N ARG A 327 -6.98 -4.26 15.76
CA ARG A 327 -7.74 -3.16 15.15
C ARG A 327 -8.93 -3.65 14.31
N LEU A 328 -8.86 -4.85 13.75
CA LEU A 328 -9.88 -5.42 12.86
C LEU A 328 -10.92 -6.25 13.61
N GLY A 329 -10.61 -6.74 14.78
CA GLY A 329 -11.51 -7.51 15.66
C GLY A 329 -12.25 -6.64 16.62
#